data_4a62a567769fb943630673e329182b88
#
_entry.id   4a62a567769fb943630673e329182b88
#
_cell.length_a   1.000
_cell.length_b   1.000
_cell.length_c   1.000
_cell.angle_alpha   90.00
_cell.angle_beta   90.00
_cell.angle_gamma   90.00
#
_symmetry.space_group_name_H-M   'P 1'
#
loop_
_entity.id
_entity.type
_entity.pdbx_description
1 polymer ?
#
loop_
_entity_poly.entity_id
_entity_poly.type
_entity_poly.pdbx_seq_one_letter_code
_entity_poly.pdbx_strand_id
1 'polypeptide(L)'
;NNLQLAFSNAQILGKIQTKRTLILDASVYGMGRGAGNLPTELITQYINRNIASRYDVSMVMGIYDEYIAPIRKKYEWGYTMPYHIAASHVCHPNYATYLINRQTLTMQDIEKIIQSIPPKHKVLYDQKLIKQLYDQFQSRQIDDSAAVAEISRLIQGRKIMLLAPGKSLISRYDTI
;
A
#
# COMPACT_ATOMS: atom_id res chain seq x y z
N ASN A 1 11.11 6.94 1.17
CA ASN A 1 11.58 5.77 0.40
C ASN A 1 10.54 5.17 -0.55
N ASN A 2 9.32 5.71 -0.62
CA ASN A 2 8.22 5.13 -1.41
C ASN A 2 8.51 5.02 -2.93
N LEU A 3 9.55 5.70 -3.43
CA LEU A 3 10.10 5.56 -4.79
C LEU A 3 11.32 4.63 -4.86
N GLN A 4 11.61 3.85 -3.83
CA GLN A 4 12.76 2.94 -3.71
C GLN A 4 14.14 3.62 -3.80
N LEU A 5 14.24 4.90 -3.50
CA LEU A 5 15.49 5.66 -3.61
C LEU A 5 16.40 5.55 -2.37
N ALA A 6 16.00 4.82 -1.32
CA ALA A 6 16.75 4.77 -0.07
C ALA A 6 18.19 4.27 -0.28
N PHE A 7 18.36 3.18 -1.03
CA PHE A 7 19.68 2.62 -1.30
C PHE A 7 20.54 3.57 -2.17
N SER A 8 19.98 4.12 -3.22
CA SER A 8 20.69 5.08 -4.09
C SER A 8 21.10 6.35 -3.32
N ASN A 9 20.21 6.88 -2.48
CA ASN A 9 20.53 8.02 -1.62
C ASN A 9 21.62 7.71 -0.61
N ALA A 10 21.60 6.52 0.00
CA ALA A 10 22.63 6.08 0.92
C ALA A 10 24.01 5.94 0.23
N GLN A 11 24.04 5.44 -1.00
CA GLN A 11 25.26 5.39 -1.81
C GLN A 11 25.83 6.78 -2.12
N ILE A 12 24.95 7.74 -2.45
CA ILE A 12 25.36 9.12 -2.70
C ILE A 12 25.93 9.74 -1.42
N LEU A 13 25.22 9.57 -0.29
CA LEU A 13 25.70 10.07 1.01
C LEU A 13 27.07 9.48 1.39
N GLY A 14 27.29 8.19 1.12
CA GLY A 14 28.58 7.53 1.37
C GLY A 14 29.76 8.09 0.54
N LYS A 15 29.48 8.82 -0.53
CA LYS A 15 30.51 9.47 -1.38
C LYS A 15 30.79 10.93 -1.00
N ILE A 16 29.98 11.50 -0.10
CA ILE A 16 30.15 12.91 0.31
C ILE A 16 31.42 13.05 1.16
N GLN A 17 32.33 13.94 0.73
CA GLN A 17 33.49 14.33 1.50
C GLN A 17 33.05 15.27 2.63
N THR A 18 33.08 14.80 3.87
CA THR A 18 32.66 15.56 5.05
C THR A 18 33.49 15.18 6.28
N LYS A 19 33.70 16.15 7.18
CA LYS A 19 34.29 15.90 8.51
C LYS A 19 33.25 15.41 9.53
N ARG A 20 31.96 15.36 9.14
CA ARG A 20 30.89 14.91 10.02
C ARG A 20 30.76 13.39 9.98
N THR A 21 30.39 12.79 11.09
CA THR A 21 29.98 11.40 11.14
C THR A 21 28.64 11.26 10.41
N LEU A 22 28.57 10.36 9.43
CA LEU A 22 27.33 10.01 8.75
C LEU A 22 26.74 8.74 9.41
N ILE A 23 25.49 8.82 9.82
CA ILE A 23 24.72 7.72 10.37
C ILE A 23 23.62 7.36 9.38
N LEU A 24 23.52 6.09 9.02
CA LEU A 24 22.50 5.56 8.12
C LEU A 24 21.62 4.58 8.89
N ASP A 25 20.34 4.93 9.06
CA ASP A 25 19.34 4.02 9.61
C ASP A 25 18.89 3.03 8.53
N ALA A 26 18.93 1.76 8.87
CA ALA A 26 18.54 0.67 7.99
C ALA A 26 17.79 -0.42 8.76
N SER A 27 17.07 -1.26 8.06
CA SER A 27 16.38 -2.43 8.63
C SER A 27 16.63 -3.67 7.77
N VAL A 28 16.68 -4.84 8.40
CA VAL A 28 16.86 -6.10 7.67
C VAL A 28 15.71 -6.28 6.68
N TYR A 29 16.06 -6.59 5.45
CA TYR A 29 15.13 -6.73 4.31
C TYR A 29 14.25 -5.49 4.09
N GLY A 30 14.74 -4.33 4.49
CA GLY A 30 13.98 -3.07 4.37
C GLY A 30 12.67 -3.05 5.16
N MET A 31 12.54 -3.85 6.24
CA MET A 31 11.33 -3.92 7.02
C MET A 31 10.87 -2.53 7.47
N GLY A 32 9.61 -2.19 7.15
CA GLY A 32 9.05 -0.90 7.51
C GLY A 32 7.74 -0.60 6.80
N ARG A 33 7.14 0.52 7.17
CA ARG A 33 5.85 0.95 6.63
C ARG A 33 5.95 1.29 5.14
N GLY A 34 4.90 0.99 4.38
CA GLY A 34 4.80 1.34 2.96
C GLY A 34 5.83 0.61 2.11
N ALA A 35 6.57 1.34 1.31
CA ALA A 35 7.62 0.78 0.44
C ALA A 35 8.89 0.31 1.19
N GLY A 36 8.85 0.33 2.51
CA GLY A 36 9.95 -0.13 3.37
C GLY A 36 11.05 0.92 3.59
N ASN A 37 12.12 0.47 4.22
CA ASN A 37 13.28 1.28 4.59
C ASN A 37 14.50 0.93 3.72
N LEU A 38 15.65 1.49 4.06
CA LEU A 38 16.95 1.09 3.52
C LEU A 38 17.27 -0.35 3.96
N PRO A 39 17.50 -1.32 3.03
CA PRO A 39 17.84 -2.67 3.41
C PRO A 39 19.25 -2.76 3.99
N THR A 40 19.37 -3.32 5.20
CA THR A 40 20.65 -3.46 5.91
C THR A 40 21.65 -4.29 5.13
N GLU A 41 21.23 -5.40 4.56
CA GLU A 41 22.07 -6.30 3.76
C GLU A 41 22.66 -5.59 2.54
N LEU A 42 21.91 -4.70 1.89
CA LEU A 42 22.39 -3.97 0.72
C LEU A 42 23.40 -2.89 1.11
N ILE A 43 23.11 -2.11 2.14
CA ILE A 43 24.01 -1.02 2.53
C ILE A 43 25.29 -1.53 3.18
N THR A 44 25.24 -2.58 4.00
CA THR A 44 26.43 -3.19 4.59
C THR A 44 27.33 -3.82 3.53
N GLN A 45 26.74 -4.52 2.55
CA GLN A 45 27.46 -5.06 1.41
C GLN A 45 28.13 -3.95 0.57
N TYR A 46 27.44 -2.84 0.35
CA TYR A 46 27.99 -1.69 -0.37
C TYR A 46 29.15 -1.06 0.39
N ILE A 47 29.01 -0.85 1.71
CA ILE A 47 30.07 -0.27 2.54
C ILE A 47 31.31 -1.18 2.54
N ASN A 48 31.12 -2.49 2.71
CA ASN A 48 32.23 -3.46 2.70
C ASN A 48 33.02 -3.45 1.39
N ARG A 49 32.32 -3.26 0.25
CA ARG A 49 33.00 -3.28 -1.06
C ARG A 49 33.63 -1.95 -1.45
N ASN A 50 33.05 -0.82 -1.04
CA ASN A 50 33.40 0.47 -1.62
C ASN A 50 34.01 1.47 -0.63
N ILE A 51 33.89 1.22 0.69
CA ILE A 51 34.34 2.16 1.72
C ILE A 51 35.32 1.47 2.66
N ALA A 52 34.88 0.49 3.42
CA ALA A 52 35.71 -0.28 4.35
C ALA A 52 35.01 -1.57 4.75
N SER A 53 35.71 -2.69 4.72
CA SER A 53 35.20 -3.99 5.18
C SER A 53 35.04 -3.98 6.70
N ARG A 54 33.79 -3.84 7.19
CA ARG A 54 33.49 -3.68 8.62
C ARG A 54 32.38 -4.60 9.12
N TYR A 55 31.51 -5.07 8.24
CA TYR A 55 30.27 -5.73 8.62
C TYR A 55 30.24 -7.18 8.18
N ASP A 56 29.74 -8.04 9.05
CA ASP A 56 29.41 -9.42 8.68
C ASP A 56 28.01 -9.51 8.11
N VAL A 57 27.92 -9.62 6.79
CA VAL A 57 26.64 -9.72 6.09
C VAL A 57 25.97 -11.08 6.36
N SER A 58 26.71 -12.13 6.70
CA SER A 58 26.14 -13.44 7.03
C SER A 58 25.28 -13.39 8.28
N MET A 59 25.66 -12.58 9.27
CA MET A 59 24.81 -12.36 10.46
C MET A 59 23.47 -11.74 10.11
N VAL A 60 23.43 -10.81 9.14
CA VAL A 60 22.19 -10.20 8.68
C VAL A 60 21.27 -11.23 8.01
N MET A 61 21.85 -12.18 7.25
CA MET A 61 21.10 -13.28 6.65
C MET A 61 20.50 -14.21 7.71
N GLY A 62 21.27 -14.54 8.76
CA GLY A 62 20.76 -15.33 9.88
C GLY A 62 19.57 -14.65 10.60
N ILE A 63 19.67 -13.34 10.84
CA ILE A 63 18.56 -12.55 11.40
C ILE A 63 17.34 -12.57 10.47
N TYR A 64 17.56 -12.49 9.15
CA TYR A 64 16.47 -12.60 8.21
C TYR A 64 15.73 -13.93 8.32
N ASP A 65 16.44 -15.04 8.29
CA ASP A 65 15.85 -16.38 8.33
C ASP A 65 15.08 -16.64 9.63
N GLU A 66 15.67 -16.26 10.76
CA GLU A 66 15.11 -16.54 12.08
C GLU A 66 13.92 -15.64 12.43
N TYR A 67 14.01 -14.32 12.13
CA TYR A 67 13.05 -13.34 12.63
C TYR A 67 12.22 -12.70 11.52
N ILE A 68 12.84 -12.31 10.40
CA ILE A 68 12.18 -11.46 9.42
C ILE A 68 11.31 -12.26 8.46
N ALA A 69 11.77 -13.42 7.99
CA ALA A 69 11.03 -14.26 7.07
C ALA A 69 9.66 -14.73 7.62
N PRO A 70 9.54 -15.15 8.90
CA PRO A 70 8.25 -15.45 9.50
C PRO A 70 7.31 -14.24 9.60
N ILE A 71 7.86 -13.06 9.89
CA ILE A 71 7.08 -11.80 9.95
C ILE A 71 6.57 -11.44 8.56
N ARG A 72 7.43 -11.55 7.53
CA ARG A 72 7.07 -11.24 6.16
C ARG A 72 5.93 -12.10 5.60
N LYS A 73 5.83 -13.35 6.04
CA LYS A 73 4.70 -14.23 5.66
C LYS A 73 3.35 -13.71 6.15
N LYS A 74 3.34 -12.89 7.21
CA LYS A 74 2.12 -12.33 7.81
C LYS A 74 1.87 -10.89 7.37
N TYR A 75 2.94 -10.12 7.15
CA TYR A 75 2.87 -8.69 6.89
C TYR A 75 3.72 -8.36 5.68
N GLU A 76 3.09 -7.83 4.66
CA GLU A 76 3.78 -7.39 3.46
C GLU A 76 4.29 -5.95 3.61
N TRP A 77 5.50 -5.72 3.14
CA TRP A 77 6.08 -4.39 2.94
C TRP A 77 6.95 -4.41 1.70
N GLY A 78 7.32 -3.24 1.25
CA GLY A 78 8.12 -3.05 0.07
C GLY A 78 7.36 -2.28 -1.00
N TYR A 79 7.92 -2.21 -2.18
CA TYR A 79 7.35 -1.48 -3.28
C TYR A 79 6.01 -2.08 -3.73
N THR A 80 5.01 -1.21 -3.84
CA THR A 80 3.73 -1.53 -4.48
C THR A 80 3.26 -0.37 -5.34
N MET A 81 2.48 -0.66 -6.37
CA MET A 81 1.97 0.38 -7.27
C MET A 81 1.19 1.49 -6.54
N PRO A 82 0.31 1.20 -5.57
CA PRO A 82 -0.38 2.25 -4.83
C PRO A 82 0.54 3.18 -4.03
N TYR A 83 1.61 2.66 -3.43
CA TYR A 83 2.60 3.51 -2.74
C TYR A 83 3.41 4.34 -3.71
N HIS A 84 3.72 3.81 -4.91
CA HIS A 84 4.31 4.59 -5.98
C HIS A 84 3.40 5.76 -6.39
N ILE A 85 2.12 5.51 -6.62
CA ILE A 85 1.13 6.54 -6.95
C ILE A 85 1.10 7.63 -5.86
N ALA A 86 0.97 7.24 -4.59
CA ALA A 86 0.97 8.20 -3.48
C ALA A 86 2.25 9.06 -3.47
N ALA A 87 3.41 8.44 -3.66
CA ALA A 87 4.69 9.14 -3.68
C ALA A 87 4.85 10.07 -4.88
N SER A 88 4.42 9.66 -6.07
CA SER A 88 4.47 10.47 -7.30
C SER A 88 3.61 11.73 -7.18
N HIS A 89 2.52 11.67 -6.41
CA HIS A 89 1.65 12.81 -6.12
C HIS A 89 1.99 13.54 -4.81
N VAL A 90 3.15 13.23 -4.21
CA VAL A 90 3.63 13.83 -2.94
C VAL A 90 2.59 13.68 -1.82
N CYS A 91 1.96 12.52 -1.76
CA CYS A 91 0.85 12.22 -0.86
C CYS A 91 1.28 11.28 0.28
N HIS A 92 0.68 11.44 1.46
CA HIS A 92 0.95 10.55 2.58
C HIS A 92 0.57 9.10 2.22
N PRO A 93 1.44 8.09 2.49
CA PRO A 93 1.22 6.71 2.05
C PRO A 93 -0.05 6.06 2.63
N ASN A 94 -0.57 6.54 3.76
CA ASN A 94 -1.81 6.01 4.34
C ASN A 94 -3.04 6.24 3.45
N TYR A 95 -3.03 7.23 2.56
CA TYR A 95 -4.08 7.39 1.55
C TYR A 95 -4.14 6.19 0.62
N ALA A 96 -2.98 5.73 0.12
CA ALA A 96 -2.89 4.53 -0.69
C ALA A 96 -3.33 3.29 0.11
N THR A 97 -2.87 3.13 1.35
CA THR A 97 -3.28 2.02 2.23
C THR A 97 -4.79 1.98 2.41
N TYR A 98 -5.44 3.12 2.65
CA TYR A 98 -6.89 3.21 2.79
C TYR A 98 -7.61 2.71 1.54
N LEU A 99 -7.18 3.14 0.35
CA LEU A 99 -7.81 2.79 -0.91
C LEU A 99 -7.59 1.32 -1.31
N ILE A 100 -6.38 0.78 -1.09
CA ILE A 100 -6.09 -0.65 -1.34
C ILE A 100 -7.02 -1.55 -0.52
N ASN A 101 -7.21 -1.23 0.75
CA ASN A 101 -8.01 -2.05 1.65
C ASN A 101 -9.51 -2.10 1.27
N ARG A 102 -9.96 -1.24 0.34
CA ARG A 102 -11.32 -1.30 -0.20
C ARG A 102 -11.53 -2.43 -1.19
N GLN A 103 -10.47 -2.88 -1.88
CA GLN A 103 -10.50 -3.98 -2.86
C GLN A 103 -11.52 -3.80 -4.00
N THR A 104 -11.98 -2.56 -4.24
CA THR A 104 -13.02 -2.22 -5.23
C THR A 104 -12.51 -1.29 -6.31
N LEU A 105 -11.23 -0.92 -6.26
CA LEU A 105 -10.62 0.10 -7.11
C LEU A 105 -9.54 -0.50 -7.99
N THR A 106 -9.46 -0.04 -9.24
CA THR A 106 -8.29 -0.25 -10.09
C THR A 106 -7.16 0.70 -9.70
N MET A 107 -5.94 0.45 -10.18
CA MET A 107 -4.81 1.37 -9.95
C MET A 107 -5.07 2.76 -10.53
N GLN A 108 -5.75 2.85 -11.66
CA GLN A 108 -6.15 4.12 -12.27
C GLN A 108 -7.17 4.88 -11.40
N ASP A 109 -8.08 4.16 -10.76
CA ASP A 109 -9.05 4.78 -9.86
C ASP A 109 -8.39 5.32 -8.60
N ILE A 110 -7.43 4.55 -8.04
CA ILE A 110 -6.61 5.00 -6.91
C ILE A 110 -5.86 6.28 -7.29
N GLU A 111 -5.27 6.33 -8.48
CA GLU A 111 -4.56 7.52 -8.96
C GLU A 111 -5.49 8.73 -9.06
N LYS A 112 -6.67 8.58 -9.68
CA LYS A 112 -7.66 9.67 -9.80
C LYS A 112 -8.09 10.21 -8.44
N ILE A 113 -8.35 9.32 -7.47
CA ILE A 113 -8.72 9.72 -6.11
C ILE A 113 -7.56 10.46 -5.42
N ILE A 114 -6.33 9.96 -5.51
CA ILE A 114 -5.15 10.60 -4.93
C ILE A 114 -4.88 11.97 -5.57
N GLN A 115 -5.07 12.11 -6.87
CA GLN A 115 -4.95 13.39 -7.58
C GLN A 115 -5.96 14.42 -7.07
N SER A 116 -7.17 13.99 -6.72
CA SER A 116 -8.23 14.88 -6.23
C SER A 116 -8.01 15.40 -4.80
N ILE A 117 -7.01 14.87 -4.07
CA ILE A 117 -6.68 15.34 -2.72
C ILE A 117 -6.10 16.77 -2.80
N PRO A 118 -6.70 17.74 -2.10
CA PRO A 118 -6.18 19.12 -2.10
C PRO A 118 -4.74 19.20 -1.58
N PRO A 119 -3.88 20.05 -2.15
CA PRO A 119 -2.45 20.13 -1.78
C PRO A 119 -2.19 20.26 -0.28
N LYS A 120 -3.00 21.03 0.44
CA LYS A 120 -2.89 21.25 1.89
C LYS A 120 -3.10 19.99 2.73
N HIS A 121 -3.79 18.97 2.19
CA HIS A 121 -4.08 17.70 2.88
C HIS A 121 -3.16 16.54 2.43
N LYS A 122 -2.27 16.76 1.45
CA LYS A 122 -1.42 15.67 0.95
C LYS A 122 -0.38 15.19 1.96
N VAL A 123 0.18 16.09 2.76
CA VAL A 123 1.28 15.79 3.69
C VAL A 123 0.78 15.10 4.95
N LEU A 124 -0.33 15.55 5.52
CA LEU A 124 -0.95 14.97 6.70
C LEU A 124 -2.14 14.10 6.28
N TYR A 125 -2.18 12.88 6.82
CA TYR A 125 -3.27 11.95 6.51
C TYR A 125 -4.57 12.39 7.18
N ASP A 126 -5.62 12.52 6.38
CA ASP A 126 -6.99 12.80 6.83
C ASP A 126 -7.92 11.67 6.39
N GLN A 127 -8.30 10.84 7.35
CA GLN A 127 -9.17 9.68 7.08
C GLN A 127 -10.59 10.07 6.68
N LYS A 128 -11.10 11.19 7.19
CA LYS A 128 -12.46 11.65 6.83
C LYS A 128 -12.49 12.13 5.38
N LEU A 129 -11.48 12.88 4.99
CA LEU A 129 -11.34 13.37 3.62
C LEU A 129 -11.25 12.22 2.62
N ILE A 130 -10.36 11.25 2.85
CA ILE A 130 -10.19 10.15 1.90
C ILE A 130 -11.46 9.28 1.79
N LYS A 131 -12.17 9.10 2.89
CA LYS A 131 -13.47 8.43 2.86
C LYS A 131 -14.47 9.18 1.98
N GLN A 132 -14.59 10.49 2.14
CA GLN A 132 -15.48 11.32 1.33
C GLN A 132 -15.13 11.25 -0.16
N LEU A 133 -13.84 11.35 -0.49
CA LEU A 133 -13.37 11.27 -1.88
C LEU A 133 -13.66 9.90 -2.50
N TYR A 134 -13.46 8.84 -1.73
CA TYR A 134 -13.80 7.48 -2.15
C TYR A 134 -15.31 7.32 -2.40
N ASP A 135 -16.15 7.75 -1.45
CA ASP A 135 -17.61 7.65 -1.56
C ASP A 135 -18.13 8.48 -2.76
N GLN A 136 -17.60 9.68 -2.98
CA GLN A 136 -17.90 10.50 -4.15
C GLN A 136 -17.46 9.87 -5.47
N PHE A 137 -16.30 9.22 -5.47
CA PHE A 137 -15.80 8.53 -6.65
C PHE A 137 -16.71 7.37 -7.02
N GLN A 138 -17.12 6.55 -6.06
CA GLN A 138 -18.03 5.44 -6.26
C GLN A 138 -19.40 5.90 -6.79
N SER A 139 -19.94 6.98 -6.24
CA SER A 139 -21.24 7.51 -6.67
C SER A 139 -21.25 8.10 -8.09
N ARG A 140 -20.09 8.47 -8.65
CA ARG A 140 -19.96 9.02 -10.00
C ARG A 140 -19.77 7.98 -11.10
N GLN A 141 -19.42 6.76 -10.76
CA GLN A 141 -19.03 5.74 -11.74
C GLN A 141 -20.21 5.00 -12.36
N ILE A 142 -21.35 5.00 -11.72
CA ILE A 142 -22.49 4.21 -12.19
C ILE A 142 -23.72 5.13 -12.21
N ASP A 143 -24.17 5.52 -13.40
CA ASP A 143 -25.53 5.95 -13.58
C ASP A 143 -26.39 4.70 -13.80
N ASP A 144 -26.87 4.13 -12.70
CA ASP A 144 -27.74 2.96 -12.67
C ASP A 144 -29.25 3.31 -12.67
N SER A 145 -29.58 4.61 -12.85
CA SER A 145 -30.95 5.11 -12.80
C SER A 145 -31.90 4.34 -13.72
N ALA A 146 -31.48 4.05 -14.94
CA ALA A 146 -32.26 3.26 -15.89
C ALA A 146 -32.44 1.80 -15.42
N ALA A 147 -31.38 1.16 -14.91
CA ALA A 147 -31.44 -0.20 -14.40
C ALA A 147 -32.30 -0.30 -13.13
N VAL A 148 -32.19 0.67 -12.22
CA VAL A 148 -33.04 0.78 -11.03
C VAL A 148 -34.50 0.95 -11.40
N ALA A 149 -34.81 1.79 -12.38
CA ALA A 149 -36.21 1.99 -12.87
C ALA A 149 -36.74 0.69 -13.46
N GLU A 150 -35.98 -0.02 -14.25
CA GLU A 150 -36.40 -1.29 -14.86
C GLU A 150 -36.60 -2.39 -13.79
N ILE A 151 -35.66 -2.55 -12.87
CA ILE A 151 -35.78 -3.48 -11.74
C ILE A 151 -37.02 -3.12 -10.92
N SER A 152 -37.23 -1.85 -10.58
CA SER A 152 -38.40 -1.38 -9.82
C SER A 152 -39.70 -1.78 -10.49
N ARG A 153 -39.78 -1.65 -11.82
CA ARG A 153 -40.96 -2.07 -12.61
C ARG A 153 -41.17 -3.58 -12.57
N LEU A 154 -40.06 -4.37 -12.66
CA LEU A 154 -40.12 -5.83 -12.65
C LEU A 154 -40.56 -6.40 -11.30
N ILE A 155 -40.19 -5.74 -10.20
CA ILE A 155 -40.48 -6.20 -8.84
C ILE A 155 -41.76 -5.64 -8.26
N GLN A 156 -42.37 -4.63 -8.90
CA GLN A 156 -43.57 -3.98 -8.41
C GLN A 156 -44.70 -5.00 -8.21
N GLY A 157 -45.27 -5.05 -7.00
CA GLY A 157 -46.32 -5.97 -6.62
C GLY A 157 -45.94 -7.44 -6.50
N ARG A 158 -44.63 -7.78 -6.58
CA ARG A 158 -44.11 -9.16 -6.46
C ARG A 158 -43.45 -9.38 -5.12
N LYS A 159 -43.52 -10.62 -4.60
CA LYS A 159 -42.65 -11.07 -3.52
C LYS A 159 -41.30 -11.43 -4.11
N ILE A 160 -40.23 -10.90 -3.53
CA ILE A 160 -38.87 -11.15 -4.00
C ILE A 160 -38.09 -11.88 -2.91
N MET A 161 -37.39 -12.92 -3.31
CA MET A 161 -36.44 -13.63 -2.46
C MET A 161 -35.02 -13.31 -2.95
N LEU A 162 -34.20 -12.69 -2.10
CA LEU A 162 -32.78 -12.43 -2.38
C LEU A 162 -31.97 -13.58 -1.80
N LEU A 163 -31.30 -14.33 -2.66
CA LEU A 163 -30.41 -15.42 -2.26
C LEU A 163 -28.96 -14.96 -2.34
N ALA A 164 -28.28 -14.87 -1.20
CA ALA A 164 -26.86 -14.56 -1.13
C ALA A 164 -26.02 -15.85 -0.98
N PRO A 165 -24.86 -15.97 -1.66
CA PRO A 165 -24.00 -17.15 -1.55
C PRO A 165 -23.37 -17.23 -0.17
N GLY A 166 -23.94 -18.04 0.71
CA GLY A 166 -23.46 -18.27 2.08
C GLY A 166 -23.63 -19.72 2.51
N LYS A 167 -22.90 -20.14 3.55
CA LYS A 167 -22.99 -21.53 4.07
C LYS A 167 -24.41 -21.91 4.47
N SER A 168 -25.23 -20.97 4.92
CA SER A 168 -26.64 -21.21 5.28
C SER A 168 -27.55 -21.52 4.08
N LEU A 169 -27.16 -21.14 2.85
CA LEU A 169 -27.91 -21.45 1.65
C LEU A 169 -27.90 -22.96 1.38
N ILE A 170 -26.74 -23.62 1.60
CA ILE A 170 -26.58 -25.06 1.38
C ILE A 170 -27.49 -25.87 2.33
N SER A 171 -27.61 -25.42 3.59
CA SER A 171 -28.44 -26.11 4.60
C SER A 171 -29.94 -25.93 4.42
N ARG A 172 -30.39 -25.03 3.53
CA ARG A 172 -31.82 -24.74 3.27
C ARG A 172 -32.23 -24.92 1.81
N TYR A 173 -31.39 -25.62 1.04
CA TYR A 173 -31.62 -25.81 -0.39
C TYR A 173 -33.00 -26.45 -0.70
N ASP A 174 -33.45 -27.39 0.15
CA ASP A 174 -34.73 -28.09 -0.02
C ASP A 174 -35.96 -27.22 0.34
N THR A 175 -35.77 -26.00 0.85
CA THR A 175 -36.86 -25.10 1.26
C THR A 175 -37.00 -23.87 0.34
N ILE A 176 -36.16 -23.78 -0.69
CA ILE A 176 -36.17 -22.73 -1.72
C ILE A 176 -36.84 -23.27 -2.99
#